data_ef0209e7f473ba5d276593484ca01c4a
#
_entry.id   ef0209e7f473ba5d276593484ca01c4a
#
_cell.length_a   1.000
_cell.length_b   1.000
_cell.length_c   1.000
_cell.angle_alpha   90.00
_cell.angle_beta   90.00
_cell.angle_gamma   90.00
#
_symmetry.space_group_name_H-M   'P 1'
#
loop_
_entity.id
_entity.type
_entity.pdbx_description
1 polymer ?
#
loop_
_entity_poly.entity_id
_entity_poly.type
_entity_poly.pdbx_seq_one_letter_code
_entity_poly.pdbx_strand_id
1 'polypeptide(L)'
;MLVLKSSGIDLSKSETRTIIGFSLIYSILVLVILGVITFLYYQFKKDLMLQDVRQTLQNYSNTQIANLKELHINIDKSDIYPRDERFNSAIYDSSKKKIFSTLLMNDVKLDEVIYLKDGYIHLIKEPESYYLGSKYVIVEIEDDNIWFLNIKYKMLFWFLFSFILLLFVGYFIAKLFLKPMRESIQMLDRFIKDTTHELNTPIAAILSNIQMINKDNIDEKLAKKINRIEIGAKTISNIYEDLTFVSLNNQIISNNEKLYFSQILNQRVDFFKSIASSKKIEFILDIKDDIFIVCDVKKLSKLIDNILSNAIKYNKFQGFIKVTLKDKILIIEDSGKGMSKDNLSNLFTRYKRFDKSVGGFGIGLNIVSLIAKEYDFKVDVISKIDVGTRIKIKWQD
;
A
#
# COMPACT_ATOMS: atom_id res chain seq x y z
N MET A 1 -25.35 5.95 -14.22
CA MET A 1 -24.27 5.13 -14.79
C MET A 1 -23.48 6.00 -15.75
N LEU A 2 -22.53 6.78 -15.23
CA LEU A 2 -21.69 7.69 -16.02
C LEU A 2 -20.41 6.92 -16.36
N VAL A 3 -20.36 6.46 -17.61
CA VAL A 3 -19.14 5.89 -18.22
C VAL A 3 -18.17 7.05 -18.43
N LEU A 4 -17.23 7.22 -17.54
CA LEU A 4 -16.04 8.04 -17.75
C LEU A 4 -15.16 7.33 -18.79
N LYS A 5 -15.35 7.69 -20.07
CA LYS A 5 -14.36 7.46 -21.12
C LYS A 5 -13.13 8.28 -20.78
N SER A 6 -12.19 7.70 -20.03
CA SER A 6 -10.86 8.26 -19.82
C SER A 6 -9.99 7.87 -21.01
N SER A 7 -9.51 8.89 -21.71
CA SER A 7 -8.39 8.75 -22.64
C SER A 7 -7.25 7.98 -22.01
N GLY A 8 -7.03 6.78 -22.48
CA GLY A 8 -5.89 5.93 -22.52
C GLY A 8 -4.73 6.18 -21.57
N ILE A 9 -4.84 5.79 -20.34
CA ILE A 9 -3.83 5.09 -19.53
C ILE A 9 -4.65 4.31 -18.52
N ASP A 10 -4.79 3.02 -18.73
CA ASP A 10 -5.18 2.12 -17.65
C ASP A 10 -4.12 2.24 -16.56
N LEU A 11 -4.50 2.90 -15.47
CA LEU A 11 -3.72 2.86 -14.23
C LEU A 11 -3.48 1.38 -13.95
N SER A 12 -2.23 0.97 -13.88
CA SER A 12 -1.92 -0.43 -13.59
C SER A 12 -2.71 -0.82 -12.33
N LYS A 13 -3.20 -2.05 -12.24
CA LYS A 13 -3.91 -2.54 -11.03
C LYS A 13 -3.16 -2.21 -9.74
N SER A 14 -1.85 -2.10 -9.81
CA SER A 14 -0.94 -1.71 -8.72
C SER A 14 -1.12 -0.25 -8.29
N GLU A 15 -1.25 0.69 -9.23
CA GLU A 15 -1.43 2.13 -8.93
C GLU A 15 -2.80 2.39 -8.35
N THR A 16 -3.84 1.77 -8.90
CA THR A 16 -5.20 1.85 -8.36
C THR A 16 -5.24 1.32 -6.92
N ARG A 17 -4.58 0.21 -6.65
CA ARG A 17 -4.47 -0.38 -5.30
C ARG A 17 -3.75 0.55 -4.32
N THR A 18 -2.70 1.23 -4.77
CA THR A 18 -1.94 2.19 -3.96
C THR A 18 -2.78 3.43 -3.63
N ILE A 19 -3.51 3.98 -4.61
CA ILE A 19 -4.41 5.12 -4.40
C ILE A 19 -5.53 4.77 -3.43
N ILE A 20 -6.17 3.61 -3.61
CA ILE A 20 -7.21 3.13 -2.71
C ILE A 20 -6.65 2.95 -1.30
N GLY A 21 -5.47 2.33 -1.15
CA GLY A 21 -4.80 2.15 0.14
C GLY A 21 -4.49 3.49 0.83
N PHE A 22 -3.95 4.46 0.10
CA PHE A 22 -3.70 5.80 0.61
C PHE A 22 -4.99 6.50 1.04
N SER A 23 -6.03 6.48 0.19
CA SER A 23 -7.32 7.10 0.50
C SER A 23 -7.98 6.48 1.73
N LEU A 24 -7.84 5.17 1.92
CA LEU A 24 -8.38 4.46 3.07
C LEU A 24 -7.66 4.85 4.36
N ILE A 25 -6.32 4.87 4.35
CA ILE A 25 -5.51 5.30 5.50
C ILE A 25 -5.82 6.76 5.86
N TYR A 26 -5.91 7.65 4.86
CA TYR A 26 -6.27 9.05 5.05
C TYR A 26 -7.66 9.20 5.68
N SER A 27 -8.66 8.47 5.19
CA SER A 27 -10.03 8.52 5.73
C SER A 27 -10.09 8.04 7.18
N ILE A 28 -9.36 6.97 7.52
CA ILE A 28 -9.27 6.48 8.91
C ILE A 28 -8.63 7.53 9.81
N LEU A 29 -7.53 8.15 9.37
CA LEU A 29 -6.84 9.19 10.13
C LEU A 29 -7.76 10.38 10.41
N VAL A 30 -8.50 10.86 9.39
CA VAL A 30 -9.47 11.94 9.52
C VAL A 30 -10.57 11.58 10.52
N LEU A 31 -11.12 10.34 10.45
CA LEU A 31 -12.14 9.88 11.40
C LEU A 31 -11.63 9.87 12.85
N VAL A 32 -10.40 9.39 13.08
CA VAL A 32 -9.80 9.38 14.43
C VAL A 32 -9.63 10.80 14.96
N ILE A 33 -9.08 11.71 14.16
CA ILE A 33 -8.86 13.11 14.57
C ILE A 33 -10.19 13.80 14.90
N LEU A 34 -11.19 13.68 14.02
CA LEU A 34 -12.51 14.26 14.23
C LEU A 34 -13.23 13.64 15.45
N GLY A 35 -13.05 12.34 15.67
CA GLY A 35 -13.56 11.63 16.85
C GLY A 35 -12.98 12.21 18.15
N VAL A 36 -11.67 12.41 18.20
CA VAL A 36 -10.99 13.02 19.37
C VAL A 36 -11.47 14.45 19.60
N ILE A 37 -11.56 15.27 18.55
CA ILE A 37 -12.03 16.65 18.65
C ILE A 37 -13.47 16.68 19.18
N THR A 38 -14.33 15.83 18.65
CA THR A 38 -15.75 15.73 19.07
C THR A 38 -15.86 15.31 20.53
N PHE A 39 -15.04 14.34 20.96
CA PHE A 39 -14.99 13.89 22.35
C PHE A 39 -14.53 15.02 23.30
N LEU A 40 -13.46 15.74 22.94
CA LEU A 40 -12.96 16.85 23.73
C LEU A 40 -14.00 17.99 23.83
N TYR A 41 -14.70 18.28 22.73
CA TYR A 41 -15.77 19.27 22.73
C TYR A 41 -16.95 18.85 23.61
N TYR A 42 -17.31 17.56 23.62
CA TYR A 42 -18.32 17.03 24.52
C TYR A 42 -17.92 17.19 26.00
N GLN A 43 -16.68 16.83 26.36
CA GLN A 43 -16.19 16.99 27.74
C GLN A 43 -16.20 18.46 28.16
N PHE A 44 -15.72 19.36 27.32
CA PHE A 44 -15.74 20.80 27.58
C PHE A 44 -17.15 21.31 27.82
N LYS A 45 -18.13 20.91 27.03
CA LYS A 45 -19.52 21.32 27.19
C LYS A 45 -20.17 20.73 28.45
N LYS A 46 -19.83 19.50 28.81
CA LYS A 46 -20.26 18.91 30.08
C LYS A 46 -19.72 19.69 31.27
N ASP A 47 -18.44 20.04 31.28
CA ASP A 47 -17.83 20.81 32.35
C ASP A 47 -18.46 22.18 32.49
N LEU A 48 -18.76 22.87 31.39
CA LEU A 48 -19.49 24.13 31.40
C LEU A 48 -20.88 23.98 32.01
N MET A 49 -21.64 22.98 31.66
CA MET A 49 -22.95 22.70 32.23
C MET A 49 -22.86 22.48 33.76
N LEU A 50 -21.88 21.67 34.20
CA LEU A 50 -21.67 21.47 35.64
C LEU A 50 -21.29 22.76 36.38
N GLN A 51 -20.56 23.68 35.75
CA GLN A 51 -20.25 24.98 36.32
C GLN A 51 -21.50 25.88 36.44
N ASP A 52 -22.37 25.89 35.43
CA ASP A 52 -23.61 26.67 35.42
C ASP A 52 -24.56 26.19 36.51
N VAL A 53 -24.69 24.88 36.71
CA VAL A 53 -25.57 24.28 37.73
C VAL A 53 -24.98 24.39 39.16
N ARG A 54 -23.66 24.55 39.27
CA ARG A 54 -22.94 24.56 40.55
C ARG A 54 -23.48 25.58 41.54
N GLN A 55 -23.78 26.79 41.08
CA GLN A 55 -24.28 27.85 41.96
C GLN A 55 -25.66 27.50 42.54
N THR A 56 -26.55 26.93 41.75
CA THR A 56 -27.87 26.45 42.19
C THR A 56 -27.74 25.34 43.23
N LEU A 57 -26.88 24.35 42.96
CA LEU A 57 -26.63 23.26 43.88
C LEU A 57 -25.96 23.72 45.19
N GLN A 58 -25.09 24.74 45.13
CA GLN A 58 -24.51 25.35 46.31
C GLN A 58 -25.58 26.01 47.19
N ASN A 59 -26.55 26.69 46.58
CA ASN A 59 -27.68 27.30 47.33
C ASN A 59 -28.55 26.20 47.99
N TYR A 60 -28.85 25.11 47.26
CA TYR A 60 -29.57 23.97 47.82
C TYR A 60 -28.83 23.30 48.98
N SER A 61 -27.50 23.11 48.81
CA SER A 61 -26.67 22.55 49.89
C SER A 61 -26.63 23.46 51.12
N ASN A 62 -26.56 24.82 50.93
CA ASN A 62 -26.65 25.75 52.07
C ASN A 62 -27.99 25.67 52.76
N THR A 63 -29.11 25.58 52.02
CA THR A 63 -30.45 25.40 52.58
C THR A 63 -30.51 24.10 53.38
N GLN A 64 -30.01 23.00 52.85
CA GLN A 64 -30.01 21.72 53.57
C GLN A 64 -29.15 21.74 54.82
N ILE A 65 -27.96 22.39 54.79
CA ILE A 65 -27.11 22.57 55.98
C ILE A 65 -27.82 23.42 57.05
N ALA A 66 -28.53 24.51 56.65
CA ALA A 66 -29.33 25.33 57.58
C ALA A 66 -30.47 24.53 58.24
N ASN A 67 -31.18 23.71 57.46
CA ASN A 67 -32.25 22.83 57.97
C ASN A 67 -31.68 21.78 58.92
N LEU A 68 -30.50 21.22 58.65
CA LEU A 68 -29.82 20.27 59.56
C LEU A 68 -29.38 20.94 60.85
N LYS A 69 -28.93 22.19 60.79
CA LYS A 69 -28.57 22.97 61.97
C LYS A 69 -29.81 23.19 62.85
N GLU A 70 -30.94 23.56 62.26
CA GLU A 70 -32.20 23.77 62.97
C GLU A 70 -32.69 22.46 63.62
N LEU A 71 -32.63 21.33 62.89
CA LEU A 71 -32.97 20.03 63.43
C LEU A 71 -32.06 19.63 64.61
N HIS A 72 -30.74 19.92 64.48
CA HIS A 72 -29.79 19.63 65.57
C HIS A 72 -30.09 20.40 66.86
N ILE A 73 -30.53 21.67 66.74
CA ILE A 73 -30.92 22.50 67.89
C ILE A 73 -32.23 22.05 68.49
N ASN A 74 -33.18 21.54 67.70
CA ASN A 74 -34.54 21.15 68.11
C ASN A 74 -34.76 19.65 68.12
N ILE A 75 -33.73 18.83 68.34
CA ILE A 75 -33.78 17.37 68.25
C ILE A 75 -34.83 16.75 69.16
N ASP A 76 -35.10 17.36 70.30
CA ASP A 76 -36.13 16.90 71.26
C ASP A 76 -37.57 17.12 70.75
N LYS A 77 -37.78 17.92 69.70
CA LYS A 77 -39.09 18.24 69.14
C LYS A 77 -39.43 17.50 67.86
N SER A 78 -38.44 17.05 67.09
CA SER A 78 -38.66 16.36 65.83
C SER A 78 -37.43 15.56 65.44
N ASP A 79 -37.66 14.28 65.12
CA ASP A 79 -36.62 13.35 64.58
C ASP A 79 -36.70 13.19 63.05
N ILE A 80 -37.50 14.05 62.38
CA ILE A 80 -37.75 13.93 60.95
C ILE A 80 -36.61 14.63 60.15
N TYR A 81 -35.90 13.91 59.33
CA TYR A 81 -34.91 14.43 58.43
C TYR A 81 -35.55 15.47 57.45
N PRO A 82 -34.96 16.66 57.31
CA PRO A 82 -35.52 17.69 56.44
C PRO A 82 -35.45 17.26 54.96
N ARG A 83 -36.61 17.32 54.31
CA ARG A 83 -36.77 17.02 52.87
C ARG A 83 -37.18 18.27 52.15
N ASP A 84 -36.69 18.40 50.88
CA ASP A 84 -37.05 19.50 49.97
C ASP A 84 -37.51 18.91 48.65
N GLU A 85 -38.59 19.39 48.08
CA GLU A 85 -39.13 18.92 46.81
C GLU A 85 -38.27 19.24 45.60
N ARG A 86 -37.38 20.22 45.73
CA ARG A 86 -36.50 20.71 44.65
C ARG A 86 -35.25 19.86 44.43
N PHE A 87 -34.84 19.09 45.43
CA PHE A 87 -33.62 18.29 45.39
C PHE A 87 -33.69 17.10 46.39
N ASN A 88 -32.96 16.02 46.05
CA ASN A 88 -32.70 14.96 47.01
C ASN A 88 -31.40 15.25 47.78
N SER A 89 -31.30 14.74 48.98
CA SER A 89 -30.10 14.94 49.80
C SER A 89 -29.71 13.73 50.63
N ALA A 90 -28.43 13.66 50.98
CA ALA A 90 -27.90 12.66 51.90
C ALA A 90 -26.85 13.27 52.82
N ILE A 91 -26.65 12.67 53.98
CA ILE A 91 -25.57 12.95 54.90
C ILE A 91 -24.74 11.72 55.17
N TYR A 92 -23.42 11.90 55.22
CA TYR A 92 -22.44 10.86 55.55
C TYR A 92 -21.53 11.36 56.66
N ASP A 93 -21.11 10.41 57.51
CA ASP A 93 -20.17 10.67 58.59
C ASP A 93 -18.70 10.76 58.12
N SER A 94 -17.80 10.95 59.06
CA SER A 94 -16.34 10.99 58.80
C SER A 94 -15.74 9.66 58.32
N SER A 95 -16.45 8.53 58.60
CA SER A 95 -16.11 7.20 58.18
C SER A 95 -16.71 6.84 56.79
N LYS A 96 -17.28 7.85 56.09
CA LYS A 96 -18.00 7.68 54.84
C LYS A 96 -19.23 6.79 54.94
N LYS A 97 -19.77 6.57 56.13
CA LYS A 97 -20.99 5.80 56.38
C LYS A 97 -22.19 6.69 56.19
N LYS A 98 -23.20 6.19 55.47
CA LYS A 98 -24.46 6.91 55.25
C LYS A 98 -25.27 6.99 56.54
N ILE A 99 -25.60 8.22 56.97
CA ILE A 99 -26.48 8.47 58.13
C ILE A 99 -27.94 8.51 57.66
N PHE A 100 -28.21 9.32 56.62
CA PHE A 100 -29.53 9.47 56.04
C PHE A 100 -29.42 9.71 54.53
N SER A 101 -30.43 9.33 53.73
CA SER A 101 -30.44 9.59 52.31
C SER A 101 -31.87 9.57 51.75
N THR A 102 -32.16 10.57 50.90
CA THR A 102 -33.27 10.56 49.94
C THR A 102 -32.79 10.45 48.51
N LEU A 103 -31.47 10.21 48.28
CA LEU A 103 -30.91 10.06 46.96
C LEU A 103 -31.56 8.89 46.24
N LEU A 104 -31.79 9.08 44.95
CA LEU A 104 -32.25 8.03 44.06
C LEU A 104 -31.11 7.10 43.69
N MET A 105 -29.87 7.62 43.69
CA MET A 105 -28.66 6.85 43.42
C MET A 105 -27.95 6.38 44.69
N ASN A 106 -27.60 5.12 44.74
CA ASN A 106 -26.92 4.53 45.92
C ASN A 106 -25.39 4.63 45.88
N ASP A 107 -24.80 4.79 44.69
CA ASP A 107 -23.35 4.81 44.51
C ASP A 107 -22.83 6.24 44.32
N VAL A 108 -22.39 6.84 45.41
CA VAL A 108 -21.95 8.26 45.48
C VAL A 108 -20.44 8.31 45.55
N LYS A 109 -19.85 9.21 44.76
CA LYS A 109 -18.41 9.51 44.76
C LYS A 109 -18.11 10.69 45.71
N LEU A 110 -17.68 10.39 46.92
CA LEU A 110 -17.39 11.41 47.95
C LEU A 110 -16.10 12.18 47.70
N ASP A 111 -15.30 11.79 46.73
CA ASP A 111 -13.99 12.41 46.42
C ASP A 111 -14.09 13.50 45.33
N GLU A 112 -15.27 13.64 44.70
CA GLU A 112 -15.56 14.66 43.68
C GLU A 112 -16.46 15.76 44.28
N VAL A 113 -16.21 17.04 43.93
CA VAL A 113 -17.04 18.17 44.44
C VAL A 113 -18.36 18.26 43.70
N ILE A 114 -18.35 18.09 42.39
CA ILE A 114 -19.53 18.07 41.52
C ILE A 114 -19.32 17.08 40.37
N TYR A 115 -20.32 16.25 40.10
CA TYR A 115 -20.24 15.29 38.97
C TYR A 115 -21.63 14.92 38.48
N LEU A 116 -21.67 14.48 37.21
CA LEU A 116 -22.86 13.87 36.58
C LEU A 116 -22.66 12.36 36.50
N LYS A 117 -23.60 11.61 37.05
CA LYS A 117 -23.64 10.14 37.00
C LYS A 117 -25.06 9.65 36.82
N ASP A 118 -25.28 8.74 35.88
CA ASP A 118 -26.54 8.03 35.63
C ASP A 118 -27.77 8.95 35.51
N GLY A 119 -27.59 10.15 34.94
CA GLY A 119 -28.66 11.13 34.77
C GLY A 119 -28.93 12.01 35.99
N TYR A 120 -28.09 11.97 37.02
CA TYR A 120 -28.17 12.81 38.18
C TYR A 120 -26.90 13.60 38.40
N ILE A 121 -27.08 14.89 38.78
CA ILE A 121 -25.97 15.79 39.13
C ILE A 121 -25.86 15.84 40.65
N HIS A 122 -24.68 15.54 41.16
CA HIS A 122 -24.38 15.52 42.58
C HIS A 122 -23.44 16.65 42.94
N LEU A 123 -23.71 17.35 44.03
CA LEU A 123 -22.78 18.28 44.68
C LEU A 123 -22.51 17.81 46.11
N ILE A 124 -21.21 17.67 46.44
CA ILE A 124 -20.78 17.32 47.80
C ILE A 124 -20.22 18.57 48.46
N LYS A 125 -20.68 18.85 49.68
CA LYS A 125 -20.20 19.95 50.49
C LYS A 125 -19.93 19.48 51.92
N GLU A 126 -18.82 19.93 52.50
CA GLU A 126 -18.52 19.76 53.92
C GLU A 126 -19.08 20.95 54.67
N PRO A 127 -19.98 20.77 55.66
CA PRO A 127 -20.48 21.84 56.52
C PRO A 127 -19.36 22.30 57.49
N GLU A 128 -19.39 23.58 57.90
CA GLU A 128 -18.43 24.15 58.86
C GLU A 128 -18.43 23.49 60.22
N SER A 129 -19.55 22.85 60.58
CA SER A 129 -19.75 22.10 61.84
C SER A 129 -20.45 20.76 61.59
N TYR A 130 -20.13 19.76 62.40
CA TYR A 130 -20.70 18.40 62.26
C TYR A 130 -22.11 18.32 62.88
N TYR A 131 -23.12 18.94 62.24
CA TYR A 131 -24.52 18.81 62.68
C TYR A 131 -24.99 17.37 62.52
N LEU A 132 -25.55 16.75 63.58
CA LEU A 132 -26.01 15.35 63.61
C LEU A 132 -24.93 14.34 63.16
N GLY A 133 -23.65 14.65 63.37
CA GLY A 133 -22.52 13.79 62.93
C GLY A 133 -22.21 13.85 61.45
N SER A 134 -22.83 14.75 60.67
CA SER A 134 -22.61 14.86 59.22
C SER A 134 -21.28 15.49 58.91
N LYS A 135 -20.42 14.79 58.16
CA LYS A 135 -19.21 15.39 57.53
C LYS A 135 -19.47 15.80 56.09
N TYR A 136 -20.23 15.02 55.37
CA TYR A 136 -20.55 15.30 53.98
C TYR A 136 -22.05 15.46 53.81
N VAL A 137 -22.43 16.59 53.18
CA VAL A 137 -23.80 16.87 52.74
C VAL A 137 -23.80 16.77 51.22
N ILE A 138 -24.63 15.89 50.69
CA ILE A 138 -24.78 15.66 49.26
C ILE A 138 -26.12 16.17 48.83
N VAL A 139 -26.13 16.88 47.70
CA VAL A 139 -27.37 17.30 47.04
C VAL A 139 -27.38 16.71 45.65
N GLU A 140 -28.53 16.16 45.29
CA GLU A 140 -28.78 15.47 44.00
C GLU A 140 -29.96 16.14 43.30
N ILE A 141 -29.78 16.46 42.02
CA ILE A 141 -30.86 16.83 41.10
C ILE A 141 -30.83 16.00 39.85
N GLU A 142 -31.97 15.82 39.20
CA GLU A 142 -32.08 15.16 37.92
C GLU A 142 -31.49 16.05 36.80
N ASP A 143 -30.69 15.47 35.89
CA ASP A 143 -30.25 16.16 34.68
C ASP A 143 -31.34 16.03 33.62
N ASP A 144 -31.89 17.15 33.18
CA ASP A 144 -32.92 17.21 32.14
C ASP A 144 -32.41 16.83 30.75
N ASN A 145 -31.10 16.64 30.61
CA ASN A 145 -30.40 16.31 29.33
C ASN A 145 -30.61 17.35 28.21
N ILE A 146 -31.25 18.49 28.48
CA ILE A 146 -31.54 19.51 27.46
C ILE A 146 -30.23 20.03 26.85
N TRP A 147 -29.21 20.25 27.67
CA TRP A 147 -27.89 20.67 27.20
C TRP A 147 -27.28 19.68 26.18
N PHE A 148 -27.40 18.38 26.45
CA PHE A 148 -26.88 17.35 25.56
C PHE A 148 -27.65 17.30 24.23
N LEU A 149 -28.98 17.34 24.30
CA LEU A 149 -29.84 17.37 23.10
C LEU A 149 -29.52 18.60 22.23
N ASN A 150 -29.29 19.76 22.84
CA ASN A 150 -28.95 20.98 22.14
C ASN A 150 -27.61 20.92 21.41
N ILE A 151 -26.61 20.20 21.94
CA ILE A 151 -25.30 20.12 21.30
C ILE A 151 -25.17 18.92 20.38
N LYS A 152 -25.91 17.81 20.61
CA LYS A 152 -25.83 16.55 19.87
C LYS A 152 -25.95 16.76 18.35
N TYR A 153 -27.01 17.45 17.92
CA TYR A 153 -27.22 17.69 16.48
C TYR A 153 -26.20 18.64 15.89
N LYS A 154 -25.74 19.63 16.64
CA LYS A 154 -24.68 20.54 16.22
C LYS A 154 -23.35 19.81 16.06
N MET A 155 -23.00 18.94 17.02
CA MET A 155 -21.81 18.10 16.96
C MET A 155 -21.84 17.17 15.75
N LEU A 156 -22.98 16.47 15.53
CA LEU A 156 -23.14 15.58 14.40
C LEU A 156 -23.02 16.33 13.06
N PHE A 157 -23.67 17.49 12.95
CA PHE A 157 -23.60 18.33 11.74
C PHE A 157 -22.16 18.76 11.43
N TRP A 158 -21.45 19.33 12.43
CA TRP A 158 -20.08 19.79 12.21
C TRP A 158 -19.10 18.65 11.98
N PHE A 159 -19.32 17.49 12.61
CA PHE A 159 -18.53 16.28 12.34
C PHE A 159 -18.68 15.82 10.89
N LEU A 160 -19.91 15.66 10.41
CA LEU A 160 -20.20 15.22 9.04
C LEU A 160 -19.73 16.26 8.01
N PHE A 161 -19.98 17.54 8.26
CA PHE A 161 -19.52 18.62 7.38
C PHE A 161 -18.00 18.63 7.24
N SER A 162 -17.28 18.60 8.37
CA SER A 162 -15.81 18.57 8.37
C SER A 162 -15.25 17.31 7.74
N PHE A 163 -15.90 16.17 7.97
CA PHE A 163 -15.49 14.90 7.36
C PHE A 163 -15.60 14.94 5.83
N ILE A 164 -16.73 15.38 5.30
CA ILE A 164 -16.95 15.51 3.85
C ILE A 164 -15.97 16.53 3.24
N LEU A 165 -15.78 17.67 3.90
CA LEU A 165 -14.86 18.71 3.45
C LEU A 165 -13.41 18.19 3.38
N LEU A 166 -12.96 17.47 4.40
CA LEU A 166 -11.60 16.92 4.43
C LEU A 166 -11.41 15.81 3.38
N LEU A 167 -12.41 14.97 3.13
CA LEU A 167 -12.36 14.01 2.02
C LEU A 167 -12.25 14.71 0.66
N PHE A 168 -13.00 15.78 0.46
CA PHE A 168 -12.93 16.57 -0.77
C PHE A 168 -11.54 17.20 -0.97
N VAL A 169 -10.98 17.80 0.07
CA VAL A 169 -9.63 18.36 0.06
C VAL A 169 -8.59 17.28 -0.23
N GLY A 170 -8.68 16.12 0.43
CA GLY A 170 -7.79 14.97 0.21
C GLY A 170 -7.82 14.47 -1.24
N TYR A 171 -9.01 14.38 -1.83
CA TYR A 171 -9.17 14.05 -3.25
C TYR A 171 -8.49 15.06 -4.17
N PHE A 172 -8.65 16.35 -3.90
CA PHE A 172 -8.04 17.41 -4.70
C PHE A 172 -6.52 17.41 -4.61
N ILE A 173 -5.99 17.22 -3.40
CA ILE A 173 -4.54 17.10 -3.15
C ILE A 173 -3.99 15.89 -3.89
N ALA A 174 -4.63 14.71 -3.77
CA ALA A 174 -4.21 13.51 -4.49
C ALA A 174 -4.17 13.74 -6.01
N LYS A 175 -5.19 14.38 -6.58
CA LYS A 175 -5.24 14.73 -8.01
C LYS A 175 -4.12 15.68 -8.43
N LEU A 176 -3.84 16.67 -7.59
CA LEU A 176 -2.78 17.68 -7.86
C LEU A 176 -1.39 17.04 -7.91
N PHE A 177 -1.08 16.11 -7.01
CA PHE A 177 0.20 15.42 -6.97
C PHE A 177 0.36 14.33 -8.04
N LEU A 178 -0.72 13.64 -8.36
CA LEU A 178 -0.67 12.53 -9.34
C LEU A 178 -0.56 13.03 -10.79
N LYS A 179 -1.11 14.21 -11.10
CA LYS A 179 -1.05 14.77 -12.46
C LYS A 179 0.39 14.98 -12.97
N PRO A 180 1.28 15.73 -12.28
CA PRO A 180 2.63 15.97 -12.78
C PRO A 180 3.46 14.68 -12.83
N MET A 181 3.22 13.74 -11.93
CA MET A 181 3.88 12.44 -11.96
C MET A 181 3.52 11.64 -13.23
N ARG A 182 2.24 11.65 -13.64
CA ARG A 182 1.80 11.05 -14.91
C ARG A 182 2.42 11.73 -16.13
N GLU A 183 2.42 13.05 -16.15
CA GLU A 183 3.02 13.83 -17.24
C GLU A 183 4.52 13.53 -17.39
N SER A 184 5.24 13.40 -16.27
CA SER A 184 6.65 13.01 -16.27
C SER A 184 6.88 11.60 -16.82
N ILE A 185 6.04 10.62 -16.43
CA ILE A 185 6.12 9.25 -16.96
C ILE A 185 5.83 9.24 -18.47
N GLN A 186 4.79 9.94 -18.92
CA GLN A 186 4.45 10.03 -20.33
C GLN A 186 5.53 10.75 -21.16
N MET A 187 6.16 11.76 -20.59
CA MET A 187 7.30 12.44 -21.22
C MET A 187 8.49 11.49 -21.37
N LEU A 188 8.79 10.70 -20.32
CA LEU A 188 9.85 9.70 -20.36
C LEU A 188 9.58 8.62 -21.41
N ASP A 189 8.34 8.12 -21.49
CA ASP A 189 7.94 7.12 -22.47
C ASP A 189 8.08 7.66 -23.91
N ARG A 190 7.65 8.90 -24.16
CA ARG A 190 7.83 9.55 -25.46
C ARG A 190 9.31 9.75 -25.78
N PHE A 191 10.10 10.25 -24.84
CA PHE A 191 11.54 10.43 -25.01
C PHE A 191 12.23 9.10 -25.37
N ILE A 192 11.93 8.02 -24.67
CA ILE A 192 12.48 6.67 -24.97
C ILE A 192 12.10 6.26 -26.40
N LYS A 193 10.83 6.41 -26.78
CA LYS A 193 10.35 6.05 -28.13
C LYS A 193 11.05 6.84 -29.23
N ASP A 194 11.07 8.16 -29.10
CA ASP A 194 11.63 9.05 -30.11
C ASP A 194 13.16 8.84 -30.24
N THR A 195 13.87 8.75 -29.10
CA THR A 195 15.32 8.47 -29.08
C THR A 195 15.62 7.08 -29.69
N THR A 196 14.76 6.08 -29.47
CA THR A 196 14.93 4.76 -30.09
C THR A 196 14.85 4.83 -31.61
N HIS A 197 13.86 5.54 -32.15
CA HIS A 197 13.73 5.70 -33.60
C HIS A 197 14.91 6.49 -34.20
N GLU A 198 15.35 7.57 -33.57
CA GLU A 198 16.45 8.37 -34.00
C GLU A 198 17.82 7.67 -33.92
N LEU A 199 18.01 6.73 -32.97
CA LEU A 199 19.23 5.97 -32.83
C LEU A 199 19.27 4.72 -33.72
N ASN A 200 18.14 4.11 -34.05
CA ASN A 200 18.11 2.95 -34.93
C ASN A 200 18.61 3.31 -36.34
N THR A 201 18.34 4.50 -36.86
CA THR A 201 18.77 4.95 -38.19
C THR A 201 20.30 4.98 -38.34
N PRO A 202 21.10 5.70 -37.50
CA PRO A 202 22.54 5.69 -37.62
C PRO A 202 23.17 4.32 -37.30
N ILE A 203 22.56 3.54 -36.39
CA ILE A 203 23.04 2.18 -36.10
C ILE A 203 22.84 1.26 -37.30
N ALA A 204 21.69 1.33 -37.98
CA ALA A 204 21.42 0.58 -39.19
C ALA A 204 22.41 0.97 -40.31
N ALA A 205 22.73 2.27 -40.46
CA ALA A 205 23.73 2.75 -41.40
C ALA A 205 25.12 2.19 -41.06
N ILE A 206 25.54 2.17 -39.80
CA ILE A 206 26.82 1.58 -39.38
C ILE A 206 26.86 0.09 -39.74
N LEU A 207 25.82 -0.67 -39.39
CA LEU A 207 25.73 -2.11 -39.66
C LEU A 207 25.74 -2.39 -41.18
N SER A 208 25.00 -1.62 -41.98
CA SER A 208 24.97 -1.74 -43.44
C SER A 208 26.35 -1.49 -44.04
N ASN A 209 27.04 -0.45 -43.60
CA ASN A 209 28.42 -0.17 -44.09
C ASN A 209 29.38 -1.32 -43.71
N ILE A 210 29.28 -1.89 -42.51
CA ILE A 210 30.10 -3.01 -42.10
C ILE A 210 29.80 -4.26 -42.95
N GLN A 211 28.52 -4.51 -43.32
CA GLN A 211 28.15 -5.62 -44.18
C GLN A 211 28.68 -5.50 -45.62
N MET A 212 28.85 -4.27 -46.11
CA MET A 212 29.42 -4.00 -47.43
C MET A 212 30.94 -4.17 -47.50
N ILE A 213 31.63 -4.27 -46.37
CA ILE A 213 33.08 -4.48 -46.34
C ILE A 213 33.39 -5.94 -46.75
N ASN A 214 34.16 -6.08 -47.83
CA ASN A 214 34.66 -7.39 -48.22
C ASN A 214 35.72 -7.86 -47.21
N LYS A 215 35.35 -8.86 -46.39
CA LYS A 215 36.20 -9.37 -45.30
C LYS A 215 37.38 -10.24 -45.81
N ASP A 216 37.37 -10.68 -47.07
CA ASP A 216 38.42 -11.53 -47.62
C ASP A 216 39.72 -10.76 -47.95
N ASN A 217 39.65 -9.46 -48.11
CA ASN A 217 40.77 -8.57 -48.52
C ASN A 217 41.26 -7.65 -47.40
N ILE A 218 40.98 -7.89 -46.14
CA ILE A 218 41.37 -7.03 -45.03
C ILE A 218 42.34 -7.73 -44.08
N ASP A 219 43.28 -6.94 -43.52
CA ASP A 219 44.19 -7.40 -42.48
C ASP A 219 43.44 -7.90 -41.24
N GLU A 220 43.97 -8.93 -40.60
CA GLU A 220 43.37 -9.54 -39.40
C GLU A 220 43.11 -8.55 -38.28
N LYS A 221 44.00 -7.53 -38.08
CA LYS A 221 43.80 -6.48 -37.10
C LYS A 221 42.60 -5.58 -37.42
N LEU A 222 42.41 -5.27 -38.71
CA LEU A 222 41.26 -4.47 -39.17
C LEU A 222 39.97 -5.29 -39.07
N ALA A 223 39.99 -6.57 -39.45
CA ALA A 223 38.85 -7.46 -39.27
C ALA A 223 38.40 -7.54 -37.83
N LYS A 224 39.34 -7.65 -36.88
CA LYS A 224 39.02 -7.61 -35.42
C LYS A 224 38.40 -6.30 -34.97
N LYS A 225 38.87 -5.15 -35.51
CA LYS A 225 38.29 -3.82 -35.20
C LYS A 225 36.85 -3.71 -35.72
N ILE A 226 36.62 -4.09 -36.98
CA ILE A 226 35.30 -4.06 -37.62
C ILE A 226 34.33 -4.94 -36.86
N ASN A 227 34.73 -6.17 -36.47
CA ASN A 227 33.88 -7.08 -35.67
C ASN A 227 33.52 -6.44 -34.30
N ARG A 228 34.45 -5.73 -33.65
CA ARG A 228 34.14 -5.01 -32.40
C ARG A 228 33.11 -3.92 -32.60
N ILE A 229 33.20 -3.15 -33.72
CA ILE A 229 32.22 -2.10 -34.05
C ILE A 229 30.85 -2.73 -34.33
N GLU A 230 30.81 -3.84 -35.09
CA GLU A 230 29.58 -4.60 -35.38
C GLU A 230 28.90 -5.08 -34.10
N ILE A 231 29.66 -5.68 -33.17
CA ILE A 231 29.16 -6.13 -31.86
C ILE A 231 28.63 -4.93 -31.06
N GLY A 232 29.34 -3.81 -31.04
CA GLY A 232 28.93 -2.58 -30.37
C GLY A 232 27.61 -2.04 -30.91
N ALA A 233 27.49 -1.91 -32.24
CA ALA A 233 26.28 -1.44 -32.89
C ALA A 233 25.07 -2.36 -32.63
N LYS A 234 25.23 -3.69 -32.77
CA LYS A 234 24.19 -4.66 -32.45
C LYS A 234 23.77 -4.61 -30.98
N THR A 235 24.73 -4.42 -30.07
CA THR A 235 24.45 -4.31 -28.64
C THR A 235 23.60 -3.08 -28.35
N ILE A 236 23.92 -1.92 -28.95
CA ILE A 236 23.13 -0.68 -28.76
C ILE A 236 21.72 -0.89 -29.32
N SER A 237 21.56 -1.47 -30.53
CA SER A 237 20.25 -1.74 -31.11
C SER A 237 19.37 -2.61 -30.17
N ASN A 238 19.91 -3.70 -29.69
CA ASN A 238 19.18 -4.60 -28.78
C ASN A 238 18.77 -3.92 -27.47
N ILE A 239 19.61 -3.03 -26.93
CA ILE A 239 19.29 -2.28 -25.72
C ILE A 239 18.09 -1.35 -25.93
N TYR A 240 18.10 -0.63 -27.03
CA TYR A 240 16.99 0.29 -27.34
C TYR A 240 15.70 -0.45 -27.67
N GLU A 241 15.76 -1.60 -28.35
CA GLU A 241 14.59 -2.46 -28.53
C GLU A 241 14.01 -2.96 -27.21
N ASP A 242 14.87 -3.34 -26.27
CA ASP A 242 14.45 -3.77 -24.93
C ASP A 242 13.83 -2.64 -24.13
N LEU A 243 14.41 -1.42 -24.19
CA LEU A 243 13.87 -0.22 -23.55
C LEU A 243 12.50 0.14 -24.13
N THR A 244 12.37 0.13 -25.45
CA THR A 244 11.11 0.41 -26.15
C THR A 244 10.05 -0.61 -25.76
N PHE A 245 10.40 -1.90 -25.74
CA PHE A 245 9.48 -2.95 -25.34
C PHE A 245 8.96 -2.74 -23.91
N VAL A 246 9.84 -2.41 -22.96
CA VAL A 246 9.46 -2.18 -21.55
C VAL A 246 8.64 -0.91 -21.38
N SER A 247 8.94 0.15 -22.13
CA SER A 247 8.22 1.42 -22.07
C SER A 247 6.83 1.32 -22.71
N LEU A 248 6.70 0.65 -23.84
CA LEU A 248 5.48 0.60 -24.65
C LEU A 248 4.64 -0.66 -24.44
N ASN A 249 5.07 -1.60 -23.59
CA ASN A 249 4.39 -2.91 -23.45
C ASN A 249 2.88 -2.78 -23.16
N ASN A 250 2.46 -1.78 -22.38
CA ASN A 250 1.05 -1.53 -22.07
C ASN A 250 0.26 -0.85 -23.22
N GLN A 251 0.93 -0.39 -24.26
CA GLN A 251 0.32 0.31 -25.42
C GLN A 251 0.28 -0.55 -26.68
N ILE A 252 1.04 -1.65 -26.70
CA ILE A 252 1.10 -2.56 -27.86
C ILE A 252 -0.06 -3.55 -27.77
N ILE A 253 -0.98 -3.46 -28.72
CA ILE A 253 -2.05 -4.46 -28.88
C ILE A 253 -1.40 -5.77 -29.28
N SER A 254 -1.61 -6.81 -28.47
CA SER A 254 -1.09 -8.15 -28.75
C SER A 254 -1.93 -8.81 -29.84
N ASN A 255 -1.28 -9.35 -30.87
CA ASN A 255 -1.92 -10.18 -31.86
C ASN A 255 -1.85 -11.64 -31.42
N ASN A 256 -2.81 -12.05 -30.57
CA ASN A 256 -2.83 -13.39 -30.01
C ASN A 256 -3.35 -14.41 -31.03
N GLU A 257 -2.56 -15.43 -31.30
CA GLU A 257 -2.92 -16.54 -32.18
C GLU A 257 -2.52 -17.87 -31.56
N LYS A 258 -3.09 -18.96 -32.05
CA LYS A 258 -2.72 -20.32 -31.62
C LYS A 258 -1.44 -20.72 -32.32
N LEU A 259 -0.36 -20.82 -31.56
CA LEU A 259 0.99 -21.08 -32.03
C LEU A 259 1.45 -22.50 -31.69
N TYR A 260 2.21 -23.14 -32.59
CA TYR A 260 2.99 -24.33 -32.30
C TYR A 260 4.24 -23.95 -31.51
N PHE A 261 4.17 -24.06 -30.19
CA PHE A 261 5.26 -23.60 -29.29
C PHE A 261 6.55 -24.39 -29.58
N SER A 262 6.46 -25.69 -29.81
CA SER A 262 7.61 -26.53 -30.14
C SER A 262 8.38 -26.07 -31.39
N GLN A 263 7.68 -25.63 -32.45
CA GLN A 263 8.31 -25.09 -33.65
C GLN A 263 9.05 -23.78 -33.39
N ILE A 264 8.40 -22.84 -32.70
CA ILE A 264 9.01 -21.55 -32.35
C ILE A 264 10.22 -21.76 -31.45
N LEU A 265 10.11 -22.64 -30.45
CA LEU A 265 11.21 -22.94 -29.53
C LEU A 265 12.40 -23.55 -30.28
N ASN A 266 12.18 -24.49 -31.17
CA ASN A 266 13.24 -25.12 -31.99
C ASN A 266 13.94 -24.06 -32.86
N GLN A 267 13.20 -23.19 -33.54
CA GLN A 267 13.77 -22.07 -34.33
C GLN A 267 14.67 -21.16 -33.50
N ARG A 268 14.21 -20.80 -32.29
CA ARG A 268 14.99 -19.96 -31.39
C ARG A 268 16.22 -20.68 -30.84
N VAL A 269 16.10 -21.94 -30.46
CA VAL A 269 17.24 -22.77 -30.03
C VAL A 269 18.29 -22.87 -31.12
N ASP A 270 17.92 -23.11 -32.36
CA ASP A 270 18.87 -23.23 -33.47
C ASP A 270 19.60 -21.92 -33.75
N PHE A 271 18.90 -20.80 -33.65
CA PHE A 271 19.54 -19.50 -33.71
C PHE A 271 20.58 -19.29 -32.59
N PHE A 272 20.25 -19.65 -31.35
CA PHE A 272 21.15 -19.48 -30.22
C PHE A 272 22.29 -20.53 -30.17
N LYS A 273 22.16 -21.71 -30.78
CA LYS A 273 23.26 -22.68 -30.91
C LYS A 273 24.46 -22.08 -31.63
N SER A 274 24.22 -21.25 -32.67
CA SER A 274 25.31 -20.61 -33.42
C SER A 274 26.09 -19.61 -32.53
N ILE A 275 25.40 -18.92 -31.64
CA ILE A 275 26.00 -17.96 -30.69
C ILE A 275 26.78 -18.71 -29.58
N ALA A 276 26.21 -19.80 -29.08
CA ALA A 276 26.77 -20.62 -28.00
C ALA A 276 28.05 -21.38 -28.40
N SER A 277 28.25 -21.61 -29.70
CA SER A 277 29.43 -22.32 -30.24
C SER A 277 30.75 -21.65 -29.85
N SER A 278 30.79 -20.33 -29.72
CA SER A 278 31.99 -19.58 -29.28
C SER A 278 32.44 -19.95 -27.87
N LYS A 279 31.53 -20.36 -27.00
CA LYS A 279 31.80 -20.84 -25.63
C LYS A 279 31.80 -22.37 -25.51
N LYS A 280 31.65 -23.12 -26.63
CA LYS A 280 31.52 -24.59 -26.66
C LYS A 280 30.42 -25.09 -25.72
N ILE A 281 29.27 -24.38 -25.64
CA ILE A 281 28.13 -24.78 -24.83
C ILE A 281 27.32 -25.84 -25.57
N GLU A 282 27.01 -26.95 -24.90
CA GLU A 282 26.19 -28.03 -25.42
C GLU A 282 24.68 -27.75 -25.16
N PHE A 283 23.82 -27.99 -26.18
CA PHE A 283 22.37 -27.96 -26.03
C PHE A 283 21.80 -29.37 -25.90
N ILE A 284 21.09 -29.60 -24.77
CA ILE A 284 20.39 -30.87 -24.50
C ILE A 284 18.90 -30.61 -24.65
N LEU A 285 18.26 -31.16 -25.66
CA LEU A 285 16.87 -30.90 -26.01
C LEU A 285 15.97 -32.07 -25.64
N ASP A 286 14.85 -31.77 -25.00
CA ASP A 286 13.78 -32.71 -24.66
C ASP A 286 12.43 -31.97 -24.91
N ILE A 287 12.11 -31.79 -26.19
CA ILE A 287 10.99 -31.02 -26.69
C ILE A 287 9.96 -31.94 -27.26
N LYS A 288 8.78 -32.02 -26.66
CA LYS A 288 7.62 -32.72 -27.23
C LYS A 288 7.04 -31.90 -28.38
N ASP A 289 6.72 -32.57 -29.46
CA ASP A 289 5.99 -32.00 -30.58
C ASP A 289 4.54 -31.71 -30.18
N ASP A 290 3.85 -30.93 -31.00
CA ASP A 290 2.40 -30.63 -30.88
C ASP A 290 1.97 -29.94 -29.59
N ILE A 291 2.86 -29.16 -28.97
CA ILE A 291 2.48 -28.27 -27.85
C ILE A 291 2.07 -26.90 -28.39
N PHE A 292 0.85 -26.50 -28.05
CA PHE A 292 0.27 -25.24 -28.48
C PHE A 292 0.24 -24.23 -27.32
N ILE A 293 0.29 -22.95 -27.71
CA ILE A 293 0.09 -21.81 -26.81
C ILE A 293 -0.68 -20.73 -27.55
N VAL A 294 -1.53 -19.97 -26.83
CA VAL A 294 -2.25 -18.82 -27.38
C VAL A 294 -1.56 -17.54 -26.88
N CYS A 295 -0.82 -16.88 -27.76
CA CYS A 295 -0.13 -15.63 -27.43
C CYS A 295 0.38 -14.94 -28.71
N ASP A 296 0.97 -13.75 -28.55
CA ASP A 296 1.65 -13.04 -29.63
C ASP A 296 3.03 -13.68 -29.90
N VAL A 297 3.31 -14.03 -31.17
CA VAL A 297 4.55 -14.69 -31.58
C VAL A 297 5.80 -13.88 -31.25
N LYS A 298 5.75 -12.54 -31.37
CA LYS A 298 6.89 -11.65 -31.08
C LYS A 298 7.18 -11.64 -29.57
N LYS A 299 6.12 -11.60 -28.75
CA LYS A 299 6.27 -11.63 -27.29
C LYS A 299 6.79 -12.99 -26.81
N LEU A 300 6.28 -14.10 -27.37
CA LEU A 300 6.79 -15.43 -27.05
C LEU A 300 8.26 -15.59 -27.42
N SER A 301 8.64 -15.17 -28.64
CA SER A 301 10.03 -15.20 -29.09
C SER A 301 10.92 -14.34 -28.17
N LYS A 302 10.49 -13.12 -27.82
CA LYS A 302 11.24 -12.23 -26.92
C LYS A 302 11.44 -12.81 -25.53
N LEU A 303 10.45 -13.53 -24.99
CA LEU A 303 10.54 -14.24 -23.71
C LEU A 303 11.61 -15.34 -23.77
N ILE A 304 11.55 -16.21 -24.82
CA ILE A 304 12.51 -17.29 -25.02
C ILE A 304 13.92 -16.73 -25.21
N ASP A 305 14.07 -15.72 -26.04
CA ASP A 305 15.34 -15.09 -26.35
C ASP A 305 16.05 -14.51 -25.13
N ASN A 306 15.29 -13.85 -24.25
CA ASN A 306 15.84 -13.30 -23.01
C ASN A 306 16.35 -14.39 -22.07
N ILE A 307 15.68 -15.52 -22.01
CA ILE A 307 16.11 -16.64 -21.16
C ILE A 307 17.32 -17.35 -21.75
N LEU A 308 17.29 -17.69 -23.06
CA LEU A 308 18.41 -18.34 -23.73
C LEU A 308 19.67 -17.47 -23.79
N SER A 309 19.50 -16.16 -24.08
CA SER A 309 20.60 -15.21 -24.06
C SER A 309 21.27 -15.15 -22.68
N ASN A 310 20.49 -15.10 -21.60
CA ASN A 310 21.02 -15.14 -20.24
C ASN A 310 21.71 -16.47 -19.93
N ALA A 311 21.13 -17.60 -20.32
CA ALA A 311 21.72 -18.94 -20.14
C ALA A 311 23.09 -19.08 -20.84
N ILE A 312 23.27 -18.46 -22.01
CA ILE A 312 24.56 -18.44 -22.72
C ILE A 312 25.53 -17.47 -22.08
N LYS A 313 25.04 -16.25 -21.79
CA LYS A 313 25.83 -15.14 -21.30
C LYS A 313 26.51 -15.45 -19.97
N TYR A 314 25.76 -16.04 -19.02
CA TYR A 314 26.23 -16.37 -17.68
C TYR A 314 26.74 -17.80 -17.54
N ASN A 315 26.79 -18.56 -18.65
CA ASN A 315 27.35 -19.92 -18.66
C ASN A 315 28.89 -19.90 -18.56
N LYS A 316 29.41 -21.03 -18.09
CA LYS A 316 30.84 -21.34 -18.14
C LYS A 316 31.25 -21.87 -19.52
N PHE A 317 32.52 -21.81 -19.80
CA PHE A 317 33.11 -22.46 -21.00
C PHE A 317 32.89 -23.97 -20.91
N GLN A 318 32.53 -24.63 -22.03
CA GLN A 318 32.17 -26.04 -22.10
C GLN A 318 31.03 -26.46 -21.15
N GLY A 319 30.10 -25.52 -20.88
CA GLY A 319 28.90 -25.80 -20.11
C GLY A 319 27.80 -26.44 -20.96
N PHE A 320 26.61 -26.56 -20.36
CA PHE A 320 25.43 -27.02 -21.10
C PHE A 320 24.22 -26.10 -20.88
N ILE A 321 23.26 -26.19 -21.82
CA ILE A 321 21.91 -25.61 -21.67
C ILE A 321 20.92 -26.73 -22.01
N LYS A 322 20.10 -27.07 -21.00
CA LYS A 322 19.05 -28.09 -21.17
C LYS A 322 17.71 -27.36 -21.38
N VAL A 323 17.01 -27.70 -22.48
CA VAL A 323 15.70 -27.16 -22.82
C VAL A 323 14.69 -28.29 -22.82
N THR A 324 13.68 -28.20 -21.97
CA THR A 324 12.59 -29.20 -21.86
C THR A 324 11.25 -28.50 -22.10
N LEU A 325 10.45 -29.06 -23.00
CA LEU A 325 9.08 -28.60 -23.28
C LEU A 325 8.13 -29.79 -23.21
N LYS A 326 7.32 -29.87 -22.14
CA LYS A 326 6.36 -30.95 -21.90
C LYS A 326 5.17 -30.46 -21.11
N ASP A 327 3.98 -30.93 -21.38
CA ASP A 327 2.76 -30.77 -20.58
C ASP A 327 2.50 -29.31 -20.14
N LYS A 328 2.61 -28.35 -21.08
CA LYS A 328 2.49 -26.90 -20.83
C LYS A 328 3.51 -26.33 -19.84
N ILE A 329 4.68 -26.91 -19.82
CA ILE A 329 5.82 -26.49 -19.04
C ILE A 329 7.04 -26.34 -19.94
N LEU A 330 7.63 -25.15 -19.95
CA LEU A 330 8.96 -24.88 -20.48
C LEU A 330 9.96 -24.82 -19.34
N ILE A 331 11.05 -25.55 -19.43
CA ILE A 331 12.18 -25.48 -18.49
C ILE A 331 13.45 -25.22 -19.31
N ILE A 332 14.16 -24.15 -18.94
CA ILE A 332 15.50 -23.87 -19.45
C ILE A 332 16.46 -23.87 -18.27
N GLU A 333 17.47 -24.71 -18.34
CA GLU A 333 18.47 -24.93 -17.29
C GLU A 333 19.87 -24.74 -17.85
N ASP A 334 20.69 -23.93 -17.20
CA ASP A 334 22.09 -23.71 -17.54
C ASP A 334 23.02 -24.24 -16.45
N SER A 335 24.26 -24.53 -16.83
CA SER A 335 25.36 -24.94 -15.93
C SER A 335 26.26 -23.76 -15.55
N GLY A 336 25.77 -22.52 -15.62
CA GLY A 336 26.55 -21.32 -15.43
C GLY A 336 26.88 -21.01 -13.96
N LYS A 337 27.30 -19.79 -13.71
CA LYS A 337 27.74 -19.34 -12.39
C LYS A 337 26.62 -19.24 -11.33
N GLY A 338 25.36 -19.33 -11.74
CA GLY A 338 24.23 -19.22 -10.83
C GLY A 338 24.14 -17.88 -10.10
N MET A 339 23.25 -17.83 -9.07
CA MET A 339 22.94 -16.61 -8.31
C MET A 339 22.80 -16.92 -6.81
N SER A 340 23.08 -15.92 -5.96
CA SER A 340 22.81 -15.98 -4.51
C SER A 340 21.33 -15.82 -4.21
N LYS A 341 20.88 -16.21 -3.00
CA LYS A 341 19.48 -16.04 -2.56
C LYS A 341 19.04 -14.58 -2.56
N ASP A 342 19.93 -13.66 -2.18
CA ASP A 342 19.64 -12.21 -2.16
C ASP A 342 19.43 -11.66 -3.57
N ASN A 343 20.12 -12.21 -4.57
CA ASN A 343 19.94 -11.83 -5.95
C ASN A 343 18.65 -12.38 -6.55
N LEU A 344 18.21 -13.58 -6.13
CA LEU A 344 16.96 -14.18 -6.56
C LEU A 344 15.74 -13.35 -6.14
N SER A 345 15.73 -12.78 -4.93
CA SER A 345 14.61 -11.95 -4.43
C SER A 345 14.32 -10.71 -5.29
N ASN A 346 15.34 -10.23 -6.01
CA ASN A 346 15.28 -9.02 -6.83
C ASN A 346 15.45 -9.28 -8.33
N LEU A 347 15.28 -10.53 -8.75
CA LEU A 347 15.62 -11.01 -10.10
C LEU A 347 14.89 -10.28 -11.23
N PHE A 348 13.64 -9.89 -11.00
CA PHE A 348 12.77 -9.22 -11.97
C PHE A 348 12.76 -7.70 -11.85
N THR A 349 13.59 -7.12 -10.98
CA THR A 349 13.66 -5.66 -10.80
C THR A 349 14.38 -5.01 -11.98
N ARG A 350 13.80 -3.94 -12.54
CA ARG A 350 14.36 -3.16 -13.66
C ARG A 350 15.74 -2.61 -13.30
N TYR A 351 16.68 -2.63 -14.27
CA TYR A 351 18.03 -2.05 -14.17
C TYR A 351 18.93 -2.67 -13.09
N LYS A 352 18.52 -3.76 -12.45
CA LYS A 352 19.36 -4.43 -11.47
C LYS A 352 20.26 -5.44 -12.16
N ARG A 353 21.59 -5.29 -11.95
CA ARG A 353 22.63 -6.17 -12.49
C ARG A 353 23.37 -6.80 -11.32
N PHE A 354 23.45 -8.10 -11.31
CA PHE A 354 24.16 -8.86 -10.27
C PHE A 354 25.64 -9.06 -10.62
N ASP A 355 25.99 -8.93 -11.91
CA ASP A 355 27.35 -8.98 -12.39
C ASP A 355 27.61 -7.84 -13.39
N LYS A 356 28.47 -6.93 -13.00
CA LYS A 356 28.86 -5.78 -13.82
C LYS A 356 29.90 -6.11 -14.88
N SER A 357 30.59 -7.27 -14.77
CA SER A 357 31.63 -7.72 -15.71
C SER A 357 31.08 -8.20 -17.05
N VAL A 358 29.79 -8.61 -17.06
CA VAL A 358 29.12 -9.14 -18.25
C VAL A 358 28.16 -8.08 -18.78
N GLY A 359 28.29 -7.67 -20.05
CA GLY A 359 27.50 -6.60 -20.67
C GLY A 359 25.98 -6.80 -20.57
N GLY A 360 25.18 -5.72 -20.64
CA GLY A 360 23.71 -5.70 -20.62
C GLY A 360 23.15 -4.78 -19.54
N PHE A 361 21.87 -4.34 -19.67
CA PHE A 361 21.25 -3.30 -18.88
C PHE A 361 20.35 -3.80 -17.73
N GLY A 362 20.25 -5.13 -17.54
CA GLY A 362 19.39 -5.70 -16.48
C GLY A 362 17.89 -5.59 -16.78
N ILE A 363 17.51 -5.59 -18.06
CA ILE A 363 16.13 -5.44 -18.53
C ILE A 363 15.53 -6.81 -18.95
N GLY A 364 16.33 -7.74 -19.43
CA GLY A 364 15.85 -8.99 -20.05
C GLY A 364 14.91 -9.84 -19.19
N LEU A 365 15.24 -10.07 -17.92
CA LEU A 365 14.34 -10.81 -17.01
C LEU A 365 13.12 -10.01 -16.57
N ASN A 366 13.19 -8.68 -16.59
CA ASN A 366 12.02 -7.83 -16.42
C ASN A 366 11.04 -8.00 -17.60
N ILE A 367 11.55 -8.12 -18.85
CA ILE A 367 10.73 -8.43 -20.03
C ILE A 367 10.04 -9.80 -19.86
N VAL A 368 10.77 -10.81 -19.40
CA VAL A 368 10.17 -12.13 -19.09
C VAL A 368 9.03 -12.00 -18.08
N SER A 369 9.21 -11.20 -17.02
CA SER A 369 8.17 -10.96 -16.01
C SER A 369 6.96 -10.20 -16.56
N LEU A 370 7.16 -9.21 -17.45
CA LEU A 370 6.07 -8.47 -18.07
C LEU A 370 5.21 -9.35 -18.97
N ILE A 371 5.85 -10.15 -19.83
CA ILE A 371 5.15 -11.09 -20.71
C ILE A 371 4.43 -12.16 -19.88
N ALA A 372 5.09 -12.71 -18.86
CA ALA A 372 4.49 -13.71 -18.00
C ALA A 372 3.24 -13.17 -17.27
N LYS A 373 3.25 -11.92 -16.81
CA LYS A 373 2.09 -11.27 -16.20
C LYS A 373 0.95 -11.04 -17.18
N GLU A 374 1.27 -10.68 -18.42
CA GLU A 374 0.27 -10.41 -19.45
C GLU A 374 -0.51 -11.68 -19.83
N TYR A 375 0.18 -12.83 -19.89
CA TYR A 375 -0.40 -14.12 -20.27
C TYR A 375 -0.68 -15.06 -19.07
N ASP A 376 -0.60 -14.56 -17.86
CA ASP A 376 -0.78 -15.32 -16.60
C ASP A 376 0.11 -16.58 -16.51
N PHE A 377 1.34 -16.47 -17.02
CA PHE A 377 2.33 -17.55 -16.92
C PHE A 377 2.94 -17.55 -15.52
N LYS A 378 3.04 -18.73 -14.89
CA LYS A 378 3.76 -18.92 -13.65
C LYS A 378 5.24 -19.14 -13.93
N VAL A 379 6.10 -18.27 -13.40
CA VAL A 379 7.55 -18.33 -13.56
C VAL A 379 8.19 -18.68 -12.23
N ASP A 380 8.87 -19.82 -12.18
CA ASP A 380 9.66 -20.29 -11.05
C ASP A 380 11.14 -20.27 -11.43
N VAL A 381 11.99 -19.75 -10.56
CA VAL A 381 13.44 -19.68 -10.77
C VAL A 381 14.17 -20.31 -9.59
N ILE A 382 15.03 -21.28 -9.91
CA ILE A 382 15.92 -21.95 -8.96
C ILE A 382 17.36 -21.70 -9.43
N SER A 383 18.20 -21.18 -8.56
CA SER A 383 19.61 -20.93 -8.88
C SER A 383 20.49 -21.20 -7.68
N LYS A 384 21.71 -21.71 -7.94
CA LYS A 384 22.73 -21.92 -6.94
C LYS A 384 24.09 -21.51 -7.52
N ILE A 385 24.87 -20.80 -6.73
CA ILE A 385 26.21 -20.35 -7.14
C ILE A 385 27.05 -21.53 -7.60
N ASP A 386 27.76 -21.39 -8.71
CA ASP A 386 28.64 -22.35 -9.40
C ASP A 386 27.97 -23.65 -9.88
N VAL A 387 26.66 -23.77 -9.73
CA VAL A 387 25.86 -24.90 -10.21
C VAL A 387 25.11 -24.54 -11.49
N GLY A 388 24.44 -23.34 -11.47
CA GLY A 388 23.67 -22.86 -12.61
C GLY A 388 22.31 -22.31 -12.22
N THR A 389 21.46 -22.06 -13.22
CA THR A 389 20.11 -21.52 -13.07
C THR A 389 19.11 -22.36 -13.84
N ARG A 390 17.95 -22.59 -13.23
CA ARG A 390 16.78 -23.25 -13.86
C ARG A 390 15.61 -22.29 -13.83
N ILE A 391 15.06 -21.95 -15.00
CA ILE A 391 13.84 -21.17 -15.17
C ILE A 391 12.75 -22.09 -15.67
N LYS A 392 11.62 -22.12 -14.95
CA LYS A 392 10.44 -22.92 -15.28
C LYS A 392 9.28 -21.98 -15.54
N ILE A 393 8.63 -22.12 -16.69
CA ILE A 393 7.43 -21.39 -17.09
C ILE A 393 6.30 -22.37 -17.27
N LYS A 394 5.19 -22.14 -16.59
CA LYS A 394 3.96 -22.94 -16.70
C LYS A 394 2.81 -22.03 -17.12
N TRP A 395 2.03 -22.48 -18.09
CA TRP A 395 0.80 -21.80 -18.53
C TRP A 395 -0.41 -22.72 -18.40
N GLN A 396 -1.60 -22.10 -18.45
CA GLN A 396 -2.91 -22.78 -18.47
C GLN A 396 -3.60 -22.47 -19.79
N ASP A 397 -4.64 -23.22 -20.14
CA ASP A 397 -5.46 -22.94 -21.33
C ASP A 397 -6.20 -21.64 -21.19
#